data_fef69e6e6f642fd98c67fe2392762527
#
_entry.id   fef69e6e6f642fd98c67fe2392762527
#
_cell.length_a   1.000
_cell.length_b   1.000
_cell.length_c   1.000
_cell.angle_alpha   90.00
_cell.angle_beta   90.00
_cell.angle_gamma   90.00
#
_symmetry.space_group_name_H-M   'P 1'
#
loop_
_entity.id
_entity.type
_entity.pdbx_description
1 polymer ?
#
loop_
_entity_poly.entity_id
_entity_poly.type
_entity_poly.pdbx_seq_one_letter_code
_entity_poly.pdbx_strand_id
1 'polypeptide(L)'
;FERWTRLKSKMLIDFTKQLTQSVRNIRGPQVQTARNIYAMPVLEPESEAWFAQNLNDFLNTYDWTAPMAMPFMEQIPANDANAWLDRLVNAVAQNPGALDKTVFELQARDWRKSGDQAEISGKQIAEWMRQLKLSGAGNYGYYPDDFISDKPEMSEIRSTFSSYWYPQK
;
A
#
# COMPACT_ATOMS: atom_id res chain seq x y z
N PHE A 1 17.01 16.85 16.85
CA PHE A 1 16.55 16.31 15.57
C PHE A 1 15.23 15.56 15.72
N GLU A 2 15.11 14.57 16.61
CA GLU A 2 13.90 13.76 16.87
C GLU A 2 12.65 14.61 17.15
N ARG A 3 12.79 15.62 18.02
CA ARG A 3 11.66 16.52 18.34
C ARG A 3 11.09 17.22 17.11
N TRP A 4 11.96 17.60 16.16
CA TRP A 4 11.53 18.21 14.90
C TRP A 4 10.84 17.19 13.99
N THR A 5 11.37 15.97 13.90
CA THR A 5 10.77 14.87 13.15
C THR A 5 9.35 14.58 13.65
N ARG A 6 9.19 14.38 14.95
CA ARG A 6 7.88 14.14 15.59
C ARG A 6 6.91 15.30 15.40
N LEU A 7 7.40 16.53 15.45
CA LEU A 7 6.56 17.70 15.19
C LEU A 7 5.98 17.69 13.78
N LYS A 8 6.80 17.41 12.76
CA LYS A 8 6.35 17.34 11.36
C LYS A 8 5.29 16.25 11.16
N SER A 9 5.58 15.05 11.63
CA SER A 9 4.64 13.91 11.54
C SER A 9 3.31 14.26 12.20
N LYS A 10 3.36 14.81 13.42
CA LYS A 10 2.15 15.24 14.15
C LYS A 10 1.36 16.32 13.42
N MET A 11 2.04 17.33 12.88
CA MET A 11 1.37 18.41 12.15
C MET A 11 0.60 17.89 10.93
N LEU A 12 1.20 16.97 10.17
CA LEU A 12 0.54 16.36 9.01
C LEU A 12 -0.66 15.50 9.42
N ILE A 13 -0.55 14.75 10.49
CA ILE A 13 -1.65 13.95 11.04
C ILE A 13 -2.78 14.88 11.55
N ASP A 14 -2.46 15.90 12.31
CA ASP A 14 -3.46 16.85 12.82
C ASP A 14 -4.19 17.56 11.68
N PHE A 15 -3.48 17.93 10.63
CA PHE A 15 -4.08 18.50 9.42
C PHE A 15 -5.06 17.52 8.74
N THR A 16 -4.66 16.27 8.54
CA THR A 16 -5.56 15.29 7.93
C THR A 16 -6.76 14.95 8.80
N LYS A 17 -6.61 14.96 10.13
CA LYS A 17 -7.75 14.84 11.08
C LYS A 17 -8.76 15.99 10.91
N GLN A 18 -8.30 17.22 10.73
CA GLN A 18 -9.19 18.36 10.47
C GLN A 18 -9.96 18.20 9.16
N LEU A 19 -9.27 17.75 8.08
CA LEU A 19 -9.94 17.44 6.81
C LEU A 19 -10.98 16.33 6.98
N THR A 20 -10.61 15.25 7.66
CA THR A 20 -11.53 14.14 7.95
C THR A 20 -12.75 14.61 8.72
N GLN A 21 -12.57 15.44 9.72
CA GLN A 21 -13.68 15.98 10.49
C GLN A 21 -14.62 16.83 9.62
N SER A 22 -14.06 17.65 8.72
CA SER A 22 -14.86 18.44 7.79
C SER A 22 -15.69 17.57 6.86
N VAL A 23 -15.13 16.47 6.35
CA VAL A 23 -15.87 15.49 5.52
C VAL A 23 -16.95 14.78 6.35
N ARG A 24 -16.62 14.33 7.56
CA ARG A 24 -17.57 13.64 8.45
C ARG A 24 -18.73 14.51 8.90
N ASN A 25 -18.52 15.80 9.05
CA ASN A 25 -19.60 16.77 9.35
C ASN A 25 -20.65 16.84 8.22
N ILE A 26 -20.25 16.58 6.97
CA ILE A 26 -21.13 16.63 5.80
C ILE A 26 -21.71 15.27 5.47
N ARG A 27 -20.88 14.21 5.54
CA ARG A 27 -21.21 12.86 5.06
C ARG A 27 -21.58 11.87 6.17
N GLY A 28 -21.38 12.26 7.42
CA GLY A 28 -21.62 11.41 8.59
C GLY A 28 -20.36 10.72 9.14
N PRO A 29 -20.42 10.26 10.39
CA PRO A 29 -19.28 9.70 11.10
C PRO A 29 -18.76 8.37 10.53
N GLN A 30 -19.57 7.68 9.71
CA GLN A 30 -19.27 6.38 9.11
C GLN A 30 -18.22 6.45 7.98
N VAL A 31 -17.83 7.66 7.53
CA VAL A 31 -16.81 7.81 6.49
C VAL A 31 -15.48 7.30 7.01
N GLN A 32 -14.97 6.28 6.34
CA GLN A 32 -13.66 5.70 6.61
C GLN A 32 -12.55 6.53 5.97
N THR A 33 -11.38 6.45 6.57
CA THR A 33 -10.18 7.12 6.13
C THR A 33 -9.14 6.10 5.70
N ALA A 34 -8.43 6.37 4.61
CA ALA A 34 -7.26 5.62 4.19
C ALA A 34 -6.08 6.56 3.99
N ARG A 35 -4.88 6.11 4.32
CA ARG A 35 -3.65 6.89 4.14
C ARG A 35 -2.53 6.04 3.57
N ASN A 36 -1.95 6.50 2.44
CA ASN A 36 -0.77 5.88 1.87
C ASN A 36 0.46 6.19 2.73
N ILE A 37 1.30 5.18 2.91
CA ILE A 37 2.61 5.29 3.54
C ILE A 37 3.67 4.73 2.59
N TYR A 38 4.80 5.42 2.44
CA TYR A 38 5.93 4.88 1.70
C TYR A 38 6.45 3.61 2.36
N ALA A 39 7.03 2.70 1.57
CA ALA A 39 7.59 1.46 2.12
C ALA A 39 8.78 1.73 3.06
N MET A 40 9.59 2.72 2.76
CA MET A 40 10.78 3.03 3.56
C MET A 40 10.45 3.35 5.04
N PRO A 41 9.47 4.19 5.41
CA PRO A 41 9.07 4.40 6.81
C PRO A 41 8.54 3.14 7.52
N VAL A 42 8.09 2.14 6.77
CA VAL A 42 7.66 0.85 7.32
C VAL A 42 8.86 -0.05 7.58
N LEU A 43 9.81 -0.10 6.65
CA LEU A 43 11.00 -0.98 6.72
C LEU A 43 12.12 -0.39 7.56
N GLU A 44 12.24 0.94 7.56
CA GLU A 44 13.30 1.72 8.20
C GLU A 44 12.67 2.89 8.97
N PRO A 45 12.17 2.66 10.21
CA PRO A 45 11.41 3.67 10.95
C PRO A 45 12.12 5.01 11.17
N GLU A 46 13.45 5.03 11.19
CA GLU A 46 14.26 6.26 11.27
C GLU A 46 14.08 7.17 10.07
N SER A 47 13.63 6.65 8.94
CA SER A 47 13.31 7.44 7.73
C SER A 47 12.10 8.37 7.92
N GLU A 48 11.36 8.25 9.03
CA GLU A 48 10.38 9.24 9.47
C GLU A 48 10.96 10.67 9.43
N ALA A 49 12.27 10.79 9.67
CA ALA A 49 12.97 12.06 9.62
C ALA A 49 12.84 12.78 8.27
N TRP A 50 12.71 12.05 7.17
CA TRP A 50 12.59 12.57 5.81
C TRP A 50 11.15 12.60 5.32
N PHE A 51 10.41 11.51 5.59
CA PHE A 51 9.06 11.32 5.05
C PHE A 51 7.97 11.96 5.92
N ALA A 52 8.24 12.24 7.20
CA ALA A 52 7.25 12.64 8.19
C ALA A 52 6.06 11.66 8.23
N GLN A 53 6.34 10.39 8.09
CA GLN A 53 5.39 9.28 8.14
C GLN A 53 5.87 8.24 9.15
N ASN A 54 4.94 7.77 9.97
CA ASN A 54 5.20 6.75 10.98
C ASN A 54 4.08 5.72 10.94
N LEU A 55 4.45 4.44 10.82
CA LEU A 55 3.47 3.35 10.68
C LEU A 55 2.52 3.28 11.89
N ASN A 56 3.06 3.33 13.11
CA ASN A 56 2.24 3.21 14.32
C ASN A 56 1.25 4.37 14.44
N ASP A 57 1.70 5.59 14.14
CA ASP A 57 0.82 6.76 14.15
C ASP A 57 -0.30 6.63 13.11
N PHE A 58 -0.01 6.07 11.92
CA PHE A 58 -1.00 5.86 10.87
C PHE A 58 -2.01 4.78 11.27
N LEU A 59 -1.55 3.63 11.74
CA LEU A 59 -2.41 2.54 12.23
C LEU A 59 -3.35 2.98 13.37
N ASN A 60 -2.91 3.93 14.20
CA ASN A 60 -3.70 4.47 15.30
C ASN A 60 -4.64 5.62 14.88
N THR A 61 -4.39 6.22 13.71
CA THR A 61 -5.12 7.43 13.29
C THR A 61 -6.16 7.16 12.23
N TYR A 62 -5.85 6.32 11.25
CA TYR A 62 -6.69 6.06 10.09
C TYR A 62 -7.39 4.71 10.21
N ASP A 63 -8.53 4.58 9.54
CA ASP A 63 -9.24 3.30 9.45
C ASP A 63 -8.42 2.30 8.63
N TRP A 64 -7.74 2.79 7.60
CA TRP A 64 -6.86 2.01 6.72
C TRP A 64 -5.51 2.69 6.51
N THR A 65 -4.45 1.91 6.55
CA THR A 65 -3.10 2.32 6.15
C THR A 65 -2.70 1.56 4.90
N ALA A 66 -2.22 2.27 3.87
CA ALA A 66 -1.86 1.67 2.60
C ALA A 66 -0.35 1.78 2.33
N PRO A 67 0.47 0.77 2.72
CA PRO A 67 1.87 0.72 2.33
C PRO A 67 2.00 0.62 0.81
N MET A 68 2.81 1.49 0.23
CA MET A 68 3.15 1.46 -1.19
C MET A 68 4.08 0.28 -1.47
N ALA A 69 3.49 -0.89 -1.74
CA ALA A 69 4.17 -2.15 -2.03
C ALA A 69 4.68 -2.15 -3.48
N MET A 70 5.58 -1.22 -3.79
CA MET A 70 6.01 -0.86 -5.14
C MET A 70 7.51 -1.13 -5.33
N PRO A 71 7.93 -2.41 -5.52
CA PRO A 71 9.34 -2.78 -5.52
C PRO A 71 10.18 -2.03 -6.55
N PHE A 72 9.65 -1.78 -7.75
CA PHE A 72 10.41 -1.07 -8.79
C PHE A 72 10.57 0.43 -8.51
N MET A 73 9.61 1.04 -7.81
CA MET A 73 9.75 2.41 -7.33
C MET A 73 10.89 2.52 -6.30
N GLU A 74 11.05 1.50 -5.47
CA GLU A 74 12.15 1.38 -4.50
C GLU A 74 13.44 0.82 -5.12
N GLN A 75 13.51 0.75 -6.46
CA GLN A 75 14.66 0.27 -7.24
C GLN A 75 15.05 -1.20 -6.93
N ILE A 76 14.13 -2.00 -6.45
CA ILE A 76 14.35 -3.42 -6.17
C ILE A 76 14.40 -4.17 -7.51
N PRO A 77 15.40 -5.05 -7.72
CA PRO A 77 15.46 -5.93 -8.88
C PRO A 77 14.26 -6.87 -8.95
N ALA A 78 13.81 -7.23 -10.16
CA ALA A 78 12.64 -8.08 -10.34
C ALA A 78 12.75 -9.43 -9.59
N ASN A 79 13.95 -10.03 -9.56
CA ASN A 79 14.19 -11.30 -8.88
C ASN A 79 14.10 -11.18 -7.34
N ASP A 80 14.24 -9.99 -6.79
CA ASP A 80 14.20 -9.74 -5.35
C ASP A 80 12.85 -9.19 -4.89
N ALA A 81 11.94 -8.89 -5.83
CA ALA A 81 10.66 -8.26 -5.55
C ALA A 81 9.81 -9.06 -4.55
N ASN A 82 9.72 -10.37 -4.71
CA ASN A 82 8.93 -11.23 -3.81
C ASN A 82 9.51 -11.22 -2.38
N ALA A 83 10.81 -11.36 -2.23
CA ALA A 83 11.47 -11.31 -0.92
C ALA A 83 11.31 -9.93 -0.25
N TRP A 84 11.32 -8.87 -1.06
CA TRP A 84 11.09 -7.51 -0.57
C TRP A 84 9.63 -7.30 -0.12
N LEU A 85 8.66 -7.82 -0.87
CA LEU A 85 7.23 -7.80 -0.47
C LEU A 85 7.01 -8.56 0.84
N ASP A 86 7.64 -9.74 1.01
CA ASP A 86 7.61 -10.51 2.25
C ASP A 86 8.13 -9.70 3.44
N ARG A 87 9.25 -9.01 3.27
CA ARG A 87 9.81 -8.14 4.32
C ARG A 87 8.83 -7.03 4.69
N LEU A 88 8.17 -6.40 3.69
CA LEU A 88 7.21 -5.33 3.94
C LEU A 88 6.00 -5.83 4.73
N VAL A 89 5.42 -6.97 4.35
CA VAL A 89 4.30 -7.59 5.07
C VAL A 89 4.73 -7.95 6.50
N ASN A 90 5.89 -8.59 6.66
CA ASN A 90 6.42 -8.97 7.97
C ASN A 90 6.68 -7.75 8.88
N ALA A 91 7.15 -6.63 8.32
CA ALA A 91 7.35 -5.40 9.11
C ALA A 91 6.02 -4.83 9.64
N VAL A 92 4.96 -4.86 8.82
CA VAL A 92 3.62 -4.48 9.28
C VAL A 92 3.11 -5.45 10.35
N ALA A 93 3.29 -6.76 10.15
CA ALA A 93 2.84 -7.83 11.05
C ALA A 93 3.47 -7.78 12.45
N GLN A 94 4.61 -7.09 12.63
CA GLN A 94 5.18 -6.84 13.97
C GLN A 94 4.23 -6.05 14.89
N ASN A 95 3.23 -5.38 14.33
CA ASN A 95 2.21 -4.66 15.08
C ASN A 95 0.94 -5.54 15.17
N PRO A 96 0.55 -5.99 16.35
CA PRO A 96 -0.62 -6.87 16.52
C PRO A 96 -1.89 -6.27 15.88
N GLY A 97 -2.57 -7.03 15.02
CA GLY A 97 -3.78 -6.61 14.33
C GLY A 97 -3.58 -5.60 13.19
N ALA A 98 -2.34 -5.21 12.88
CA ALA A 98 -2.07 -4.21 11.84
C ALA A 98 -2.47 -4.70 10.44
N LEU A 99 -2.30 -5.99 10.13
CA LEU A 99 -2.67 -6.55 8.83
C LEU A 99 -4.16 -6.40 8.51
N ASP A 100 -5.03 -6.42 9.54
CA ASP A 100 -6.49 -6.25 9.38
C ASP A 100 -6.87 -4.81 8.97
N LYS A 101 -5.97 -3.85 9.18
CA LYS A 101 -6.14 -2.42 8.87
C LYS A 101 -5.21 -1.94 7.76
N THR A 102 -4.58 -2.86 7.05
CA THR A 102 -3.58 -2.53 6.03
C THR A 102 -4.03 -3.02 4.66
N VAL A 103 -3.89 -2.15 3.65
CA VAL A 103 -4.11 -2.47 2.24
C VAL A 103 -2.78 -2.26 1.51
N PHE A 104 -2.15 -3.32 1.04
CA PHE A 104 -0.89 -3.23 0.30
C PHE A 104 -1.15 -2.78 -1.13
N GLU A 105 -0.60 -1.63 -1.51
CA GLU A 105 -0.79 -1.01 -2.82
C GLU A 105 0.36 -1.37 -3.76
N LEU A 106 0.11 -2.29 -4.69
CA LEU A 106 1.07 -2.70 -5.71
C LEU A 106 1.15 -1.66 -6.83
N GLN A 107 2.31 -1.59 -7.50
CA GLN A 107 2.45 -0.78 -8.71
C GLN A 107 2.02 -1.56 -9.95
N ALA A 108 1.23 -0.93 -10.81
CA ALA A 108 0.91 -1.42 -12.14
C ALA A 108 1.78 -0.76 -13.24
N ARG A 109 2.66 0.15 -12.84
CA ARG A 109 3.56 0.86 -13.75
C ARG A 109 4.97 0.95 -13.18
N ASP A 110 5.96 0.73 -14.04
CA ASP A 110 7.38 0.95 -13.72
C ASP A 110 7.78 2.37 -14.17
N TRP A 111 7.72 3.34 -13.25
CA TRP A 111 8.02 4.75 -13.55
C TRP A 111 9.47 5.04 -13.93
N ARG A 112 10.36 4.03 -13.85
CA ARG A 112 11.74 4.13 -14.37
C ARG A 112 11.79 4.03 -15.89
N LYS A 113 10.70 3.59 -16.51
CA LYS A 113 10.55 3.38 -17.96
C LYS A 113 9.50 4.32 -18.54
N SER A 114 9.41 4.38 -19.85
CA SER A 114 8.45 5.20 -20.59
C SER A 114 7.66 4.37 -21.61
N GLY A 115 6.52 4.93 -22.04
CA GLY A 115 5.64 4.26 -23.00
C GLY A 115 5.15 2.90 -22.52
N ASP A 116 4.93 1.97 -23.44
CA ASP A 116 4.41 0.63 -23.17
C ASP A 116 5.36 -0.22 -22.32
N GLN A 117 6.67 0.08 -22.35
CA GLN A 117 7.66 -0.64 -21.51
C GLN A 117 7.50 -0.34 -20.02
N ALA A 118 6.79 0.71 -19.68
CA ALA A 118 6.49 1.05 -18.29
C ALA A 118 5.35 0.23 -17.70
N GLU A 119 4.53 -0.41 -18.51
CA GLU A 119 3.42 -1.22 -18.05
C GLU A 119 3.91 -2.53 -17.42
N ILE A 120 3.33 -2.87 -16.27
CA ILE A 120 3.57 -4.14 -15.61
C ILE A 120 2.41 -5.05 -15.97
N SER A 121 2.73 -6.24 -16.50
CA SER A 121 1.70 -7.18 -16.95
C SER A 121 0.79 -7.61 -15.80
N GLY A 122 -0.49 -7.86 -16.11
CA GLY A 122 -1.44 -8.40 -15.15
C GLY A 122 -0.96 -9.71 -14.50
N LYS A 123 -0.24 -10.54 -15.24
CA LYS A 123 0.38 -11.76 -14.74
C LYS A 123 1.38 -11.48 -13.61
N GLN A 124 2.25 -10.48 -13.77
CA GLN A 124 3.22 -10.10 -12.74
C GLN A 124 2.52 -9.54 -11.49
N ILE A 125 1.50 -8.72 -11.69
CA ILE A 125 0.72 -8.18 -10.57
C ILE A 125 -0.01 -9.30 -9.82
N ALA A 126 -0.63 -10.23 -10.56
CA ALA A 126 -1.27 -11.40 -9.96
C ALA A 126 -0.28 -12.28 -9.17
N GLU A 127 0.96 -12.40 -9.62
CA GLU A 127 2.02 -13.09 -8.88
C GLU A 127 2.35 -12.36 -7.57
N TRP A 128 2.54 -11.05 -7.60
CA TRP A 128 2.78 -10.25 -6.40
C TRP A 128 1.59 -10.29 -5.42
N MET A 129 0.35 -10.26 -5.92
CA MET A 129 -0.84 -10.42 -5.08
C MET A 129 -0.86 -11.77 -4.38
N ARG A 130 -0.53 -12.86 -5.09
CA ARG A 130 -0.40 -14.19 -4.48
C ARG A 130 0.70 -14.21 -3.43
N GLN A 131 1.83 -13.56 -3.69
CA GLN A 131 2.92 -13.45 -2.73
C GLN A 131 2.48 -12.71 -1.46
N LEU A 132 1.85 -11.54 -1.59
CA LEU A 132 1.29 -10.80 -0.45
C LEU A 132 0.35 -11.67 0.39
N LYS A 133 -0.54 -12.42 -0.28
CA LYS A 133 -1.48 -13.32 0.40
C LYS A 133 -0.75 -14.46 1.14
N LEU A 134 0.28 -15.05 0.54
CA LEU A 134 1.08 -16.10 1.17
C LEU A 134 1.82 -15.58 2.42
N SER A 135 2.24 -14.30 2.41
CA SER A 135 2.88 -13.64 3.55
C SER A 135 1.89 -13.20 4.64
N GLY A 136 0.58 -13.39 4.43
CA GLY A 136 -0.47 -13.09 5.41
C GLY A 136 -1.24 -11.79 5.19
N ALA A 137 -0.99 -11.05 4.10
CA ALA A 137 -1.78 -9.87 3.77
C ALA A 137 -3.20 -10.26 3.35
N GLY A 138 -4.20 -9.72 4.04
CA GLY A 138 -5.62 -9.93 3.73
C GLY A 138 -6.17 -8.97 2.68
N ASN A 139 -5.60 -7.77 2.59
CA ASN A 139 -6.09 -6.71 1.73
C ASN A 139 -4.95 -6.17 0.87
N TYR A 140 -5.19 -6.05 -0.43
CA TYR A 140 -4.24 -5.53 -1.40
C TYR A 140 -4.97 -4.96 -2.62
N GLY A 141 -4.30 -4.09 -3.34
CA GLY A 141 -4.77 -3.48 -4.58
C GLY A 141 -3.59 -3.10 -5.46
N TYR A 142 -3.85 -2.37 -6.53
CA TYR A 142 -2.80 -1.87 -7.42
C TYR A 142 -3.13 -0.47 -7.95
N TYR A 143 -2.11 0.24 -8.39
CA TYR A 143 -2.19 1.57 -8.99
C TYR A 143 -1.06 1.77 -10.02
N PRO A 144 -1.32 2.45 -11.14
CA PRO A 144 -2.62 2.93 -11.61
C PRO A 144 -3.47 1.82 -12.22
N ASP A 145 -4.75 2.10 -12.42
CA ASP A 145 -5.69 1.27 -13.17
C ASP A 145 -6.21 2.05 -14.37
N ASP A 146 -6.08 1.47 -15.57
CA ASP A 146 -6.70 1.98 -16.80
C ASP A 146 -7.72 0.95 -17.32
N PHE A 147 -8.91 1.01 -16.74
CA PHE A 147 -10.01 0.10 -17.09
C PHE A 147 -10.53 0.29 -18.53
N ILE A 148 -10.22 1.42 -19.19
CA ILE A 148 -10.62 1.68 -20.59
C ILE A 148 -9.75 0.86 -21.54
N SER A 149 -8.44 0.85 -21.29
CA SER A 149 -7.47 0.11 -22.11
C SER A 149 -7.18 -1.30 -21.58
N ASP A 150 -7.89 -1.76 -20.52
CA ASP A 150 -7.66 -3.03 -19.80
C ASP A 150 -6.19 -3.18 -19.40
N LYS A 151 -5.65 -2.16 -18.71
CA LYS A 151 -4.26 -2.08 -18.26
C LYS A 151 -4.20 -1.88 -16.72
N PRO A 152 -3.68 -2.83 -15.98
CA PRO A 152 -3.22 -4.17 -16.37
C PRO A 152 -4.38 -5.11 -16.73
N GLU A 153 -4.09 -6.17 -17.49
CA GLU A 153 -5.10 -7.09 -18.01
C GLU A 153 -5.93 -7.72 -16.89
N MET A 154 -7.21 -7.38 -16.83
CA MET A 154 -8.13 -7.83 -15.78
C MET A 154 -8.30 -9.35 -15.78
N SER A 155 -8.23 -10.01 -16.94
CA SER A 155 -8.30 -11.46 -17.07
C SER A 155 -7.25 -12.19 -16.24
N GLU A 156 -6.06 -11.60 -16.08
CA GLU A 156 -4.93 -12.17 -15.34
C GLU A 156 -5.04 -11.96 -13.83
N ILE A 157 -5.56 -10.81 -13.40
CA ILE A 157 -5.59 -10.43 -11.98
C ILE A 157 -6.90 -10.79 -11.28
N ARG A 158 -7.99 -10.96 -12.01
CA ARG A 158 -9.34 -11.21 -11.45
C ARG A 158 -9.38 -12.34 -10.43
N SER A 159 -8.66 -13.42 -10.69
CA SER A 159 -8.61 -14.60 -9.82
C SER A 159 -7.98 -14.33 -8.45
N THR A 160 -7.15 -13.30 -8.34
CA THR A 160 -6.50 -12.93 -7.08
C THR A 160 -7.37 -12.05 -6.20
N PHE A 161 -8.38 -11.37 -6.78
CA PHE A 161 -9.32 -10.53 -6.05
C PHE A 161 -10.53 -11.27 -5.52
N SER A 162 -10.91 -12.41 -6.12
CA SER A 162 -12.14 -13.07 -5.76
C SER A 162 -12.05 -14.58 -5.92
N SER A 163 -12.24 -15.30 -4.80
CA SER A 163 -12.44 -16.75 -4.81
C SER A 163 -13.72 -17.16 -5.54
N TYR A 164 -14.67 -16.23 -5.74
CA TYR A 164 -15.91 -16.47 -6.44
C TYR A 164 -15.71 -16.77 -7.94
N TRP A 165 -14.69 -16.17 -8.55
CA TRP A 165 -14.32 -16.38 -9.96
C TRP A 165 -13.36 -17.56 -10.16
N TYR A 166 -12.88 -18.11 -9.06
CA TYR A 166 -12.05 -19.31 -9.04
C TYR A 166 -12.69 -20.28 -8.04
N PRO A 167 -13.73 -21.01 -8.45
CA PRO A 167 -14.23 -22.09 -7.61
C PRO A 167 -13.07 -23.05 -7.39
N GLN A 168 -12.75 -23.28 -6.12
CA GLN A 168 -11.79 -24.30 -5.74
C GLN A 168 -12.31 -25.63 -6.32
N LYS A 169 -11.51 -26.24 -7.20
CA LYS A 169 -11.78 -27.59 -7.69
C LYS A 169 -11.61 -28.58 -6.57
#